data_78c5a18360ed27f6d98e8e522785e9d6
#
_entry.id   78c5a18360ed27f6d98e8e522785e9d6
#
_cell.length_a   1.000
_cell.length_b   1.000
_cell.length_c   1.000
_cell.angle_alpha   90.00
_cell.angle_beta   90.00
_cell.angle_gamma   90.00
#
_symmetry.space_group_name_H-M   'P 1'
#
loop_
_entity.id
_entity.type
_entity.pdbx_description
1 polymer ?
#
loop_
_entity_poly.entity_id
_entity_poly.type
_entity_poly.pdbx_seq_one_letter_code
_entity_poly.pdbx_strand_id
1 'polypeptide(L)'
;MHHINLIASENVVSQRVRTQAGSDFAHRYAEGHPGERYYRGTSYIDEIENQLKTNLKIMFECDHSEVRPISGTNANEAVFSRLLCQGDVVMVNSTPGGGHISHHKEGSLGKFTKNIIDTPLTKDGYHMDLENTAYLIEKAMQKKGTHSLRTLVISRQVIGKITS
;
A
#
# COMPACT_ATOMS: atom_id res chain seq x y z
N MET A 1 -20.78 16.08 26.10
CA MET A 1 -21.42 15.38 24.98
C MET A 1 -20.60 14.14 24.67
N HIS A 2 -21.21 12.97 24.68
CA HIS A 2 -20.52 11.72 24.31
C HIS A 2 -20.86 11.42 22.84
N HIS A 3 -19.86 11.33 21.99
CA HIS A 3 -20.00 10.95 20.58
C HIS A 3 -19.40 9.57 20.36
N ILE A 4 -20.04 8.77 19.54
CA ILE A 4 -19.49 7.51 19.06
C ILE A 4 -18.74 7.82 17.76
N ASN A 5 -17.44 7.54 17.73
CA ASN A 5 -16.65 7.67 16.52
C ASN A 5 -16.90 6.47 15.60
N LEU A 6 -17.44 6.72 14.43
CA LEU A 6 -17.74 5.71 13.40
C LEU A 6 -16.72 5.71 12.24
N ILE A 7 -15.61 6.44 12.36
CA ILE A 7 -14.57 6.47 11.33
C ILE A 7 -13.79 5.15 11.38
N ALA A 8 -14.03 4.30 10.40
CA ALA A 8 -13.47 2.94 10.36
C ALA A 8 -11.94 2.87 10.25
N SER A 9 -11.29 3.95 9.82
CA SER A 9 -9.83 4.04 9.70
C SER A 9 -9.13 4.49 10.99
N GLU A 10 -9.88 4.90 12.00
CA GLU A 10 -9.34 5.34 13.29
C GLU A 10 -9.30 4.19 14.29
N ASN A 11 -8.32 4.22 15.18
CA ASN A 11 -8.16 3.22 16.22
C ASN A 11 -7.69 3.89 17.53
N VAL A 12 -7.93 3.21 18.65
CA VAL A 12 -7.42 3.62 19.96
C VAL A 12 -6.05 3.01 20.18
N VAL A 13 -5.05 3.87 20.28
CA VAL A 13 -3.66 3.46 20.52
C VAL A 13 -3.49 3.05 21.98
N SER A 14 -2.86 1.88 22.24
CA SER A 14 -2.56 1.43 23.59
C SER A 14 -1.58 2.37 24.31
N GLN A 15 -1.64 2.40 25.64
CA GLN A 15 -0.73 3.22 26.45
C GLN A 15 0.75 2.88 26.19
N ARG A 16 1.07 1.61 25.99
CA ARG A 16 2.44 1.17 25.66
C ARG A 16 2.94 1.79 24.37
N VAL A 17 2.13 1.78 23.32
CA VAL A 17 2.50 2.39 22.03
C VAL A 17 2.65 3.90 22.16
N ARG A 18 1.74 4.58 22.88
CA ARG A 18 1.85 6.03 23.12
C ARG A 18 3.16 6.40 23.81
N THR A 19 3.54 5.64 24.83
CA THR A 19 4.79 5.88 25.58
C THR A 19 6.01 5.71 24.66
N GLN A 20 6.02 4.68 23.82
CA GLN A 20 7.14 4.44 22.91
C GLN A 20 7.23 5.46 21.76
N ALA A 21 6.08 5.92 21.25
CA ALA A 21 6.05 6.97 20.22
C ALA A 21 6.69 8.29 20.68
N GLY A 22 6.70 8.57 21.99
CA GLY A 22 7.36 9.74 22.59
C GLY A 22 8.76 9.46 23.15
N SER A 23 9.37 8.31 22.84
CA SER A 23 10.70 7.96 23.33
C SER A 23 11.82 8.70 22.57
N ASP A 24 13.04 8.60 23.09
CA ASP A 24 14.24 9.21 22.50
C ASP A 24 14.51 8.77 21.05
N PHE A 25 13.98 7.63 20.62
CA PHE A 25 14.08 7.16 19.24
C PHE A 25 13.33 8.06 18.24
N ALA A 26 12.26 8.73 18.68
CA ALA A 26 11.43 9.57 17.80
C ALA A 26 12.16 10.78 17.21
N HIS A 27 13.30 11.20 17.79
CA HIS A 27 14.08 12.35 17.34
C HIS A 27 15.54 12.01 17.03
N ARG A 28 15.85 10.74 16.77
CA ARG A 28 17.18 10.27 16.38
C ARG A 28 17.24 9.97 14.89
N TYR A 29 18.37 10.28 14.27
CA TYR A 29 18.66 9.86 12.90
C TYR A 29 19.05 8.37 12.87
N ALA A 30 18.48 7.65 11.91
CA ALA A 30 18.79 6.24 11.64
C ALA A 30 18.79 5.96 10.13
N GLU A 31 19.33 6.87 9.34
CA GLU A 31 19.42 6.72 7.89
C GLU A 31 20.29 5.52 7.52
N GLY A 32 19.87 4.79 6.48
CA GLY A 32 20.53 3.57 6.03
C GLY A 32 19.75 2.31 6.46
N HIS A 33 20.37 1.16 6.26
CA HIS A 33 19.82 -0.14 6.66
C HIS A 33 20.41 -0.62 7.98
N PRO A 34 19.78 -1.56 8.69
CA PRO A 34 20.39 -2.21 9.83
C PRO A 34 21.80 -2.74 9.50
N GLY A 35 22.78 -2.38 10.32
CA GLY A 35 24.19 -2.71 10.11
C GLY A 35 24.94 -1.80 9.13
N GLU A 36 24.24 -0.96 8.37
CA GLU A 36 24.82 -0.06 7.35
C GLU A 36 24.30 1.38 7.52
N ARG A 37 24.26 1.87 8.76
CA ARG A 37 23.77 3.22 9.06
C ARG A 37 24.85 4.28 8.82
N TYR A 38 24.39 5.45 8.39
CA TYR A 38 25.28 6.61 8.27
C TYR A 38 25.70 7.20 9.63
N TYR A 39 24.88 6.98 10.66
CA TYR A 39 25.11 7.48 12.03
C TYR A 39 25.49 6.35 12.97
N ARG A 40 26.26 6.70 14.02
CA ARG A 40 26.66 5.77 15.08
C ARG A 40 25.63 5.77 16.22
N GLY A 41 25.68 4.73 17.06
CA GLY A 41 24.78 4.60 18.21
C GLY A 41 23.37 4.14 17.85
N THR A 42 23.23 3.48 16.71
CA THR A 42 21.94 3.04 16.13
C THR A 42 21.63 1.55 16.35
N SER A 43 22.47 0.82 17.11
CA SER A 43 22.32 -0.63 17.30
C SER A 43 20.95 -1.06 17.83
N TYR A 44 20.40 -0.31 18.79
CA TYR A 44 19.06 -0.60 19.31
C TYR A 44 17.95 -0.33 18.29
N ILE A 45 18.13 0.65 17.41
CA ILE A 45 17.18 0.88 16.30
C ILE A 45 17.24 -0.26 15.30
N ASP A 46 18.43 -0.79 15.03
CA ASP A 46 18.63 -1.96 14.18
C ASP A 46 17.92 -3.20 14.74
N GLU A 47 18.05 -3.43 16.05
CA GLU A 47 17.37 -4.54 16.72
C GLU A 47 15.85 -4.42 16.61
N ILE A 48 15.30 -3.23 16.89
CA ILE A 48 13.85 -2.97 16.80
C ILE A 48 13.36 -3.17 15.37
N GLU A 49 14.07 -2.62 14.37
CA GLU A 49 13.68 -2.74 12.96
C GLU A 49 13.71 -4.20 12.49
N ASN A 50 14.76 -4.94 12.84
CA ASN A 50 14.90 -6.36 12.50
C ASN A 50 13.84 -7.23 13.19
N GLN A 51 13.55 -6.96 14.48
CA GLN A 51 12.49 -7.66 15.21
C GLN A 51 11.11 -7.39 14.60
N LEU A 52 10.83 -6.13 14.24
CA LEU A 52 9.57 -5.77 13.60
C LEU A 52 9.41 -6.47 12.25
N LYS A 53 10.45 -6.47 11.41
CA LYS A 53 10.45 -7.20 10.14
C LYS A 53 10.18 -8.69 10.32
N THR A 54 10.82 -9.31 11.31
CA THR A 54 10.60 -10.73 11.64
C THR A 54 9.17 -10.99 12.08
N ASN A 55 8.63 -10.18 12.98
CA ASN A 55 7.26 -10.32 13.46
C ASN A 55 6.23 -10.17 12.32
N LEU A 56 6.45 -9.22 11.40
CA LEU A 56 5.57 -9.03 10.25
C LEU A 56 5.62 -10.22 9.29
N LYS A 57 6.81 -10.78 9.03
CA LYS A 57 6.94 -11.98 8.20
C LYS A 57 6.16 -13.16 8.77
N ILE A 58 6.21 -13.35 10.08
CA ILE A 58 5.45 -14.41 10.76
C ILE A 58 3.95 -14.11 10.69
N MET A 59 3.54 -12.88 11.01
CA MET A 59 2.13 -12.49 11.07
C MET A 59 1.44 -12.57 9.70
N PHE A 60 2.13 -12.19 8.64
CA PHE A 60 1.58 -12.14 7.28
C PHE A 60 2.01 -13.32 6.40
N GLU A 61 2.74 -14.29 6.95
CA GLU A 61 3.24 -15.47 6.23
C GLU A 61 3.95 -15.09 4.92
N CYS A 62 4.85 -14.09 4.97
CA CYS A 62 5.53 -13.54 3.81
C CYS A 62 7.06 -13.60 3.96
N ASP A 63 7.77 -13.67 2.83
CA ASP A 63 9.23 -13.74 2.80
C ASP A 63 9.88 -12.38 3.03
N HIS A 64 9.20 -11.29 2.68
CA HIS A 64 9.73 -9.95 2.76
C HIS A 64 8.77 -9.00 3.46
N SER A 65 9.32 -8.08 4.24
CA SER A 65 8.57 -7.01 4.88
C SER A 65 9.37 -5.71 4.87
N GLU A 66 8.67 -4.59 4.65
CA GLU A 66 9.25 -3.25 4.74
C GLU A 66 8.50 -2.45 5.81
N VAL A 67 9.23 -1.84 6.73
CA VAL A 67 8.68 -1.21 7.94
C VAL A 67 8.87 0.31 7.98
N ARG A 68 9.58 0.89 7.02
CA ARG A 68 9.94 2.31 6.98
C ARG A 68 8.88 3.26 6.40
N PRO A 69 7.90 2.82 5.57
CA PRO A 69 6.88 3.75 5.11
C PRO A 69 6.12 4.39 6.27
N ILE A 70 6.00 5.71 6.24
CA ILE A 70 5.35 6.50 7.30
C ILE A 70 3.82 6.48 7.23
N SER A 71 3.27 5.99 6.13
CA SER A 71 1.82 5.86 5.92
C SER A 71 1.51 4.80 4.87
N GLY A 72 0.26 4.33 4.83
CA GLY A 72 -0.21 3.45 3.75
C GLY A 72 -0.07 4.07 2.36
N THR A 73 -0.31 5.38 2.23
CA THR A 73 -0.09 6.11 0.97
C THR A 73 1.38 6.09 0.56
N ASN A 74 2.31 6.28 1.50
CA ASN A 74 3.74 6.21 1.22
C ASN A 74 4.17 4.79 0.80
N ALA A 75 3.63 3.75 1.45
CA ALA A 75 3.84 2.37 1.04
C ALA A 75 3.31 2.11 -0.38
N ASN A 76 2.13 2.61 -0.72
CA ASN A 76 1.56 2.52 -2.06
C ASN A 76 2.44 3.24 -3.10
N GLU A 77 2.94 4.43 -2.79
CA GLU A 77 3.84 5.17 -3.68
C GLU A 77 5.14 4.40 -3.97
N ALA A 78 5.71 3.74 -2.98
CA ALA A 78 6.89 2.89 -3.17
C ALA A 78 6.61 1.75 -4.17
N VAL A 79 5.44 1.12 -4.06
CA VAL A 79 5.01 0.08 -5.01
C VAL A 79 4.77 0.66 -6.40
N PHE A 80 4.07 1.79 -6.51
CA PHE A 80 3.79 2.43 -7.80
C PHE A 80 5.07 2.85 -8.51
N SER A 81 6.01 3.48 -7.79
CA SER A 81 7.28 3.93 -8.35
C SER A 81 8.13 2.77 -8.90
N ARG A 82 8.02 1.58 -8.32
CA ARG A 82 8.79 0.40 -8.77
C ARG A 82 8.11 -0.34 -9.91
N LEU A 83 6.79 -0.40 -9.91
CA LEU A 83 6.04 -1.26 -10.82
C LEU A 83 5.48 -0.53 -12.04
N LEU A 84 5.29 0.79 -11.98
CA LEU A 84 4.62 1.53 -13.03
C LEU A 84 5.60 2.36 -13.86
N CYS A 85 5.30 2.40 -15.15
CA CYS A 85 5.89 3.33 -16.10
C CYS A 85 4.83 4.32 -16.57
N GLN A 86 5.27 5.49 -17.03
CA GLN A 86 4.36 6.49 -17.57
C GLN A 86 3.58 5.90 -18.77
N GLY A 87 2.26 6.04 -18.73
CA GLY A 87 1.37 5.50 -19.76
C GLY A 87 0.81 4.12 -19.47
N ASP A 88 1.26 3.44 -18.40
CA ASP A 88 0.65 2.18 -17.98
C ASP A 88 -0.82 2.36 -17.61
N VAL A 89 -1.61 1.32 -17.87
CA VAL A 89 -3.01 1.25 -17.45
C VAL A 89 -3.07 0.53 -16.11
N VAL A 90 -3.75 1.13 -15.15
CA VAL A 90 -3.93 0.55 -13.81
C VAL A 90 -5.42 0.41 -13.52
N MET A 91 -5.83 -0.78 -13.12
CA MET A 91 -7.20 -1.04 -12.67
C MET A 91 -7.25 -1.04 -11.15
N VAL A 92 -8.22 -0.33 -10.59
CA VAL A 92 -8.37 -0.10 -9.15
C VAL A 92 -9.83 -0.23 -8.73
N ASN A 93 -10.09 -0.47 -7.45
CA ASN A 93 -11.44 -0.33 -6.93
C ASN A 93 -11.82 1.15 -6.86
N SER A 94 -12.99 1.50 -7.36
CA SER A 94 -13.53 2.84 -7.20
C SER A 94 -13.73 3.20 -5.72
N THR A 95 -13.72 4.49 -5.38
CA THR A 95 -13.97 4.92 -4.00
C THR A 95 -15.33 4.44 -3.48
N PRO A 96 -16.45 4.53 -4.24
CA PRO A 96 -17.72 3.93 -3.85
C PRO A 96 -17.64 2.41 -3.68
N GLY A 97 -16.79 1.72 -4.45
CA GLY A 97 -16.53 0.29 -4.36
C GLY A 97 -15.56 -0.12 -3.24
N GLY A 98 -15.23 0.81 -2.33
CA GLY A 98 -14.34 0.56 -1.19
C GLY A 98 -12.86 0.78 -1.49
N GLY A 99 -12.51 1.39 -2.63
CA GLY A 99 -11.15 1.80 -2.96
C GLY A 99 -10.68 3.00 -2.13
N HIS A 100 -9.37 3.10 -1.96
CA HIS A 100 -8.76 4.23 -1.25
C HIS A 100 -8.33 5.31 -2.24
N ILE A 101 -8.48 6.59 -1.84
CA ILE A 101 -8.16 7.74 -2.70
C ILE A 101 -6.70 7.73 -3.22
N SER A 102 -5.75 7.13 -2.50
CA SER A 102 -4.37 7.02 -2.97
C SER A 102 -4.22 6.23 -4.28
N HIS A 103 -5.20 5.39 -4.62
CA HIS A 103 -5.23 4.61 -5.86
C HIS A 103 -5.92 5.32 -7.03
N HIS A 104 -6.31 6.58 -6.86
CA HIS A 104 -7.04 7.34 -7.86
C HIS A 104 -6.22 8.48 -8.46
N LYS A 105 -6.80 9.11 -9.48
CA LYS A 105 -6.19 10.20 -10.23
C LYS A 105 -5.82 11.40 -9.35
N GLU A 106 -6.65 11.68 -8.35
CA GLU A 106 -6.47 12.75 -7.38
C GLU A 106 -5.50 12.39 -6.26
N GLY A 107 -5.19 11.11 -6.10
CA GLY A 107 -4.26 10.59 -5.12
C GLY A 107 -2.87 10.33 -5.67
N SER A 108 -2.08 9.53 -4.93
CA SER A 108 -0.68 9.27 -5.26
C SER A 108 -0.50 8.49 -6.57
N LEU A 109 -1.43 7.59 -6.93
CA LEU A 109 -1.37 6.87 -8.22
C LEU A 109 -1.39 7.83 -9.41
N GLY A 110 -2.13 8.92 -9.32
CA GLY A 110 -2.22 9.94 -10.37
C GLY A 110 -0.90 10.65 -10.70
N LYS A 111 0.13 10.51 -9.85
CA LYS A 111 1.49 10.99 -10.13
C LYS A 111 2.22 10.10 -11.14
N PHE A 112 1.87 8.81 -11.18
CA PHE A 112 2.56 7.80 -12.00
C PHE A 112 1.85 7.52 -13.32
N THR A 113 0.50 7.51 -13.31
CA THR A 113 -0.28 7.32 -14.53
C THR A 113 -1.59 8.09 -14.49
N LYS A 114 -2.11 8.46 -15.65
CA LYS A 114 -3.46 9.02 -15.83
C LYS A 114 -4.45 7.99 -16.37
N ASN A 115 -3.97 6.81 -16.77
CA ASN A 115 -4.77 5.74 -17.35
C ASN A 115 -5.28 4.81 -16.23
N ILE A 116 -6.23 5.29 -15.45
CA ILE A 116 -6.82 4.56 -14.33
C ILE A 116 -8.22 4.11 -14.73
N ILE A 117 -8.53 2.84 -14.53
CA ILE A 117 -9.81 2.21 -14.80
C ILE A 117 -10.38 1.68 -13.50
N ASP A 118 -11.61 2.05 -13.20
CA ASP A 118 -12.33 1.50 -12.06
C ASP A 118 -12.76 0.06 -12.34
N THR A 119 -12.55 -0.82 -11.37
CA THR A 119 -13.07 -2.19 -11.42
C THR A 119 -14.60 -2.16 -11.39
N PRO A 120 -15.29 -2.79 -12.36
CA PRO A 120 -16.73 -2.86 -12.36
C PRO A 120 -17.28 -3.61 -11.14
N LEU A 121 -18.41 -3.15 -10.64
CA LEU A 121 -19.12 -3.81 -9.57
C LEU A 121 -20.37 -4.49 -10.11
N THR A 122 -20.78 -5.57 -9.45
CA THR A 122 -22.08 -6.21 -9.67
C THR A 122 -23.23 -5.22 -9.37
N LYS A 123 -24.44 -5.53 -9.83
CA LYS A 123 -25.61 -4.65 -9.68
C LYS A 123 -25.94 -4.32 -8.23
N ASP A 124 -25.59 -5.20 -7.30
CA ASP A 124 -25.75 -4.97 -5.86
C ASP A 124 -24.71 -4.00 -5.27
N GLY A 125 -23.66 -3.67 -6.02
CA GLY A 125 -22.59 -2.76 -5.61
C GLY A 125 -21.59 -3.31 -4.59
N TYR A 126 -21.68 -4.58 -4.20
CA TYR A 126 -20.85 -5.17 -3.15
C TYR A 126 -19.73 -6.09 -3.65
N HIS A 127 -19.87 -6.63 -4.85
CA HIS A 127 -18.92 -7.58 -5.40
C HIS A 127 -18.29 -7.06 -6.69
N MET A 128 -17.10 -7.56 -6.99
CA MET A 128 -16.44 -7.32 -8.27
C MET A 128 -17.19 -8.09 -9.37
N ASP A 129 -17.53 -7.41 -10.45
CA ASP A 129 -18.05 -8.03 -11.66
C ASP A 129 -16.88 -8.64 -12.45
N LEU A 130 -16.68 -9.94 -12.29
CA LEU A 130 -15.52 -10.64 -12.86
C LEU A 130 -15.59 -10.69 -14.39
N GLU A 131 -16.77 -10.81 -14.99
CA GLU A 131 -16.95 -10.89 -16.43
C GLU A 131 -16.60 -9.55 -17.10
N ASN A 132 -17.18 -8.45 -16.61
CA ASN A 132 -16.87 -7.12 -17.10
C ASN A 132 -15.42 -6.70 -16.78
N THR A 133 -14.87 -7.17 -15.67
CA THR A 133 -13.46 -6.93 -15.32
C THR A 133 -12.54 -7.59 -16.34
N ALA A 134 -12.77 -8.87 -16.67
CA ALA A 134 -12.00 -9.59 -17.69
C ALA A 134 -12.10 -8.91 -19.06
N TYR A 135 -13.30 -8.52 -19.47
CA TYR A 135 -13.51 -7.78 -20.72
C TYR A 135 -12.72 -6.46 -20.76
N LEU A 136 -12.72 -5.68 -19.67
CA LEU A 136 -11.96 -4.44 -19.62
C LEU A 136 -10.44 -4.65 -19.66
N ILE A 137 -9.96 -5.73 -19.04
CA ILE A 137 -8.54 -6.13 -19.11
C ILE A 137 -8.16 -6.44 -20.56
N GLU A 138 -8.92 -7.29 -21.25
CA GLU A 138 -8.68 -7.65 -22.65
C GLU A 138 -8.71 -6.41 -23.55
N LYS A 139 -9.71 -5.54 -23.39
CA LYS A 139 -9.82 -4.30 -24.14
C LYS A 139 -8.65 -3.35 -23.90
N ALA A 140 -8.15 -3.25 -22.68
CA ALA A 140 -6.97 -2.46 -22.34
C ALA A 140 -5.70 -3.04 -22.97
N MET A 141 -5.60 -4.37 -23.04
CA MET A 141 -4.49 -5.05 -23.72
C MET A 141 -4.49 -4.82 -25.23
N GLN A 142 -5.65 -4.83 -25.88
CA GLN A 142 -5.78 -4.64 -27.33
C GLN A 142 -5.48 -3.20 -27.79
N LYS A 143 -5.71 -2.20 -26.93
CA LYS A 143 -5.55 -0.77 -27.25
C LYS A 143 -4.09 -0.32 -27.32
N LYS A 144 -3.15 -1.14 -26.92
CA LYS A 144 -1.72 -0.85 -26.93
C LYS A 144 -0.94 -1.69 -27.96
N GLY A 145 -0.71 -1.13 -29.10
CA GLY A 145 0.55 -1.40 -29.77
C GLY A 145 1.66 -0.78 -28.93
N THR A 146 2.34 -1.55 -28.08
CA THR A 146 3.69 -1.24 -27.58
C THR A 146 3.87 -1.14 -26.10
N HIS A 147 3.66 -1.52 -25.17
CA HIS A 147 4.31 -1.65 -23.85
C HIS A 147 3.42 -2.36 -22.80
N SER A 148 4.06 -3.17 -22.00
CA SER A 148 3.48 -4.07 -21.02
C SER A 148 2.25 -3.53 -20.27
N LEU A 149 1.11 -4.21 -20.41
CA LEU A 149 0.00 -4.05 -19.48
C LEU A 149 0.43 -4.59 -18.12
N ARG A 150 0.64 -3.72 -17.18
CA ARG A 150 0.76 -4.09 -15.78
C ARG A 150 -0.57 -3.83 -15.13
N THR A 151 -1.43 -4.84 -15.11
CA THR A 151 -2.67 -4.78 -14.36
C THR A 151 -2.31 -4.97 -12.89
N LEU A 152 -2.28 -3.89 -12.15
CA LEU A 152 -2.16 -3.93 -10.70
C LEU A 152 -3.57 -3.88 -10.12
N VAL A 153 -4.12 -5.04 -9.77
CA VAL A 153 -5.38 -5.10 -9.01
C VAL A 153 -5.03 -4.87 -7.55
N ILE A 154 -5.21 -3.64 -7.09
CA ILE A 154 -5.03 -3.30 -5.68
C ILE A 154 -6.40 -3.44 -5.02
N SER A 155 -6.68 -4.62 -4.48
CA SER A 155 -7.82 -4.82 -3.59
C SER A 155 -7.39 -4.69 -2.13
N ARG A 156 -8.33 -4.41 -1.25
CA ARG A 156 -8.12 -4.35 0.21
C ARG A 156 -7.56 -5.66 0.81
N GLN A 157 -7.51 -6.73 0.03
CA GLN A 157 -7.08 -8.07 0.45
C GLN A 157 -5.70 -8.48 -0.08
N VAL A 158 -5.01 -7.67 -0.85
CA VAL A 158 -3.68 -8.01 -1.37
C VAL A 158 -2.58 -7.36 -0.54
N ILE A 159 -2.58 -7.65 0.76
CA ILE A 159 -1.37 -7.83 1.53
C ILE A 159 -1.24 -9.36 1.67
N GLY A 160 -0.82 -10.02 0.62
CA GLY A 160 -0.64 -11.45 0.68
C GLY A 160 -0.43 -12.10 -0.70
N LYS A 161 0.81 -12.51 -0.94
CA LYS A 161 1.30 -13.32 -2.06
C LYS A 161 1.32 -12.64 -3.43
N ILE A 162 2.41 -11.93 -3.69
CA ILE A 162 2.98 -11.90 -5.04
C ILE A 162 3.76 -13.22 -5.16
N THR A 163 3.11 -14.26 -5.66
CA THR A 163 3.81 -15.45 -6.11
C THR A 163 4.30 -15.19 -7.53
N SER A 164 5.59 -15.45 -7.72
CA SER A 164 6.35 -15.48 -8.98
C SER A 164 5.63 -16.22 -10.11
#